data_1a8f4066a47a12dd650cffe0b436a8c9
#
_entry.id   1a8f4066a47a12dd650cffe0b436a8c9
#
_cell.length_a   1.000
_cell.length_b   1.000
_cell.length_c   1.000
_cell.angle_alpha   90.00
_cell.angle_beta   90.00
_cell.angle_gamma   90.00
#
_symmetry.space_group_name_H-M   'P 1'
#
loop_
_entity.id
_entity.type
_entity.pdbx_description
1 polymer ?
#
loop_
_entity_poly.entity_id
_entity_poly.type
_entity_poly.pdbx_seq_one_letter_code
_entity_poly.pdbx_strand_id
1 'polypeptide(L)'
;MWDAVEAVNTKGEYSIISGRISDLAWDGDSQRVIAVGDGRERYGHCFTADSGNSVGEVSGHSKVVNAVAIRQQRPLRAATVSDDSTMCFLHGAPFKFANKAAGLHKGFVLATAFSPDGSALVTVGADRRIQLYDGKTGEPTKQVGEGVHTGSIFAVSWAKDSKRFVTASADQTVRAWDAESGQCVQTWRVGAEGSVNVADQQVGVVWPHGRSDGLVISLSLSGDLNYLKEGSETPVRVVQGHNKSVTALGVSSDGKGKTLITGSFDGKVCSWDVVTGIGSVVEGQAHSNQVTQFASSAGQTFSVGWDDTLRTIQESTNNFLSDPIKLPAQPKGIAAAAQGLTIVALNDSIAVYAANKLLSQLPVDFTPGALAAHSTTIAVGAANNTVQIYTLTPSSGSLSPTQTLTTSTAAISALSFSPSGAHLAAGNSSGKIVVYATSNWSVATDRWSAHTARVLSIAWNSEGTHAASGGLDTNVHVWSLTKPGARVKAANAHKDGVYGVAWVDGGKVASTGGDAAVKVWGVKGLQ
;
A
#
# COMPACT_ATOMS: atom_id res chain seq x y z
N MET A 1 -14.03 4.01 16.43
CA MET A 1 -12.96 4.91 16.92
C MET A 1 -11.93 4.08 17.68
N TRP A 2 -10.65 4.33 17.44
CA TRP A 2 -9.53 3.64 18.12
C TRP A 2 -8.77 4.59 19.03
N ASP A 3 -8.15 4.03 20.05
CA ASP A 3 -7.16 4.74 20.84
C ASP A 3 -5.86 4.86 20.03
N ALA A 4 -5.37 6.08 19.81
CA ALA A 4 -4.16 6.31 19.02
C ALA A 4 -2.87 5.92 19.77
N VAL A 5 -2.93 5.77 21.09
CA VAL A 5 -1.78 5.39 21.92
C VAL A 5 -1.66 3.88 22.03
N GLU A 6 -2.76 3.20 22.34
CA GLU A 6 -2.79 1.75 22.52
C GLU A 6 -2.99 0.99 21.20
N ALA A 7 -3.59 1.62 20.19
CA ALA A 7 -3.82 1.13 18.83
C ALA A 7 -4.57 -0.22 18.71
N VAL A 8 -4.96 -0.83 19.81
CA VAL A 8 -5.56 -2.18 19.87
C VAL A 8 -7.00 -2.21 20.36
N ASN A 9 -7.46 -1.16 21.05
CA ASN A 9 -8.80 -1.09 21.63
C ASN A 9 -9.68 -0.11 20.88
N THR A 10 -10.87 -0.54 20.48
CA THR A 10 -11.90 0.35 19.97
C THR A 10 -12.53 1.10 21.15
N LYS A 11 -12.57 2.44 21.08
CA LYS A 11 -13.29 3.28 22.07
C LYS A 11 -14.79 3.28 21.80
N GLY A 12 -15.21 3.00 20.57
CA GLY A 12 -16.61 2.89 20.18
C GLY A 12 -16.76 2.51 18.72
N GLU A 13 -17.83 1.79 18.41
CA GLU A 13 -18.24 1.44 17.07
C GLU A 13 -19.69 1.92 16.86
N TYR A 14 -19.90 2.76 15.85
CA TYR A 14 -21.19 3.41 15.61
C TYR A 14 -21.64 3.15 14.17
N SER A 15 -22.74 2.41 14.00
CA SER A 15 -23.33 2.05 12.70
C SER A 15 -24.59 2.89 12.44
N ILE A 16 -24.41 4.20 12.17
CA ILE A 16 -25.50 5.16 12.11
C ILE A 16 -25.94 5.49 10.68
N ILE A 17 -25.01 5.38 9.71
CA ILE A 17 -25.26 5.63 8.29
C ILE A 17 -25.30 4.29 7.57
N SER A 18 -26.38 4.03 6.80
CA SER A 18 -26.60 2.77 6.10
C SER A 18 -25.76 2.57 4.83
N GLY A 19 -25.01 3.60 4.40
CA GLY A 19 -24.19 3.60 3.19
C GLY A 19 -22.72 3.89 3.48
N ARG A 20 -21.99 4.18 2.40
CA ARG A 20 -20.57 4.53 2.47
C ARG A 20 -20.39 5.88 3.18
N ILE A 21 -19.48 5.94 4.15
CA ILE A 21 -19.03 7.20 4.74
C ILE A 21 -17.99 7.82 3.79
N SER A 22 -18.22 9.05 3.36
CA SER A 22 -17.34 9.81 2.47
C SER A 22 -16.33 10.62 3.27
N ASP A 23 -16.77 11.23 4.38
CA ASP A 23 -15.94 12.13 5.18
C ASP A 23 -16.42 12.20 6.64
N LEU A 24 -15.53 12.65 7.52
CA LEU A 24 -15.84 12.91 8.92
C LEU A 24 -15.02 14.09 9.46
N ALA A 25 -15.61 14.85 10.39
CA ALA A 25 -14.95 15.96 11.05
C ALA A 25 -15.16 15.92 12.56
N TRP A 26 -14.11 16.30 13.31
CA TRP A 26 -14.14 16.50 14.75
C TRP A 26 -14.30 17.98 15.10
N ASP A 27 -14.97 18.26 16.19
CA ASP A 27 -14.99 19.60 16.76
C ASP A 27 -13.70 19.93 17.54
N GLY A 28 -13.45 21.19 17.80
CA GLY A 28 -12.24 21.66 18.48
C GLY A 28 -12.09 21.18 19.93
N ASP A 29 -13.19 20.76 20.55
CA ASP A 29 -13.21 20.20 21.91
C ASP A 29 -12.97 18.68 21.92
N SER A 30 -12.84 18.05 20.75
CA SER A 30 -12.72 16.60 20.55
C SER A 30 -13.84 15.78 21.19
N GLN A 31 -15.03 16.35 21.27
CA GLN A 31 -16.20 15.74 21.89
C GLN A 31 -17.25 15.26 20.90
N ARG A 32 -17.30 15.86 19.72
CA ARG A 32 -18.35 15.63 18.72
C ARG A 32 -17.77 15.32 17.37
N VAL A 33 -18.44 14.43 16.67
CA VAL A 33 -18.09 14.00 15.30
C VAL A 33 -19.30 14.22 14.42
N ILE A 34 -19.07 14.73 13.23
CA ILE A 34 -20.03 14.67 12.13
C ILE A 34 -19.48 13.73 11.08
N ALA A 35 -20.24 12.70 10.73
CA ALA A 35 -19.96 11.79 9.64
C ALA A 35 -20.97 12.02 8.51
N VAL A 36 -20.51 12.01 7.26
CA VAL A 36 -21.33 12.22 6.07
C VAL A 36 -21.03 11.18 5.00
N GLY A 37 -21.98 10.96 4.09
CA GLY A 37 -21.79 10.01 3.01
C GLY A 37 -23.03 9.70 2.19
N ASP A 38 -23.11 8.46 1.70
CA ASP A 38 -24.16 7.95 0.81
C ASP A 38 -25.13 7.06 1.60
N GLY A 39 -25.91 7.67 2.48
CA GLY A 39 -26.97 6.97 3.22
C GLY A 39 -28.31 7.06 2.51
N ARG A 40 -29.08 5.97 2.45
CA ARG A 40 -30.39 5.93 1.80
C ARG A 40 -31.43 6.81 2.48
N GLU A 41 -31.39 6.90 3.82
CA GLU A 41 -32.33 7.67 4.62
C GLU A 41 -31.70 8.96 5.17
N ARG A 42 -30.38 8.94 5.40
CA ARG A 42 -29.63 10.05 5.99
C ARG A 42 -28.26 10.15 5.33
N TYR A 43 -27.95 11.33 4.82
CA TYR A 43 -26.63 11.61 4.23
C TYR A 43 -25.54 11.97 5.27
N GLY A 44 -25.92 12.14 6.54
CA GLY A 44 -24.97 12.40 7.61
C GLY A 44 -25.61 12.42 8.99
N HIS A 45 -24.76 12.31 10.01
CA HIS A 45 -25.17 12.31 11.41
C HIS A 45 -24.13 12.98 12.30
N CYS A 46 -24.63 13.68 13.34
CA CYS A 46 -23.81 14.35 14.33
C CYS A 46 -23.95 13.61 15.67
N PHE A 47 -22.85 13.19 16.27
CA PHE A 47 -22.88 12.40 17.50
C PHE A 47 -21.71 12.73 18.43
N THR A 48 -21.88 12.38 19.71
CA THR A 48 -20.80 12.49 20.71
C THR A 48 -19.81 11.35 20.56
N ALA A 49 -18.53 11.65 20.72
CA ALA A 49 -17.45 10.68 20.50
C ALA A 49 -17.39 9.59 21.60
N ASP A 50 -17.84 9.89 22.81
CA ASP A 50 -17.81 8.99 23.97
C ASP A 50 -18.95 7.97 23.99
N SER A 51 -20.17 8.41 23.64
CA SER A 51 -21.38 7.60 23.79
C SER A 51 -22.14 7.33 22.49
N GLY A 52 -21.79 8.02 21.40
CA GLY A 52 -22.53 7.92 20.14
C GLY A 52 -23.91 8.59 20.15
N ASN A 53 -24.24 9.33 21.22
CA ASN A 53 -25.52 10.02 21.31
C ASN A 53 -25.66 11.10 20.24
N SER A 54 -26.85 11.22 19.66
CA SER A 54 -27.13 12.22 18.64
C SER A 54 -27.02 13.65 19.20
N VAL A 55 -26.29 14.49 18.49
CA VAL A 55 -26.16 15.93 18.76
C VAL A 55 -26.52 16.76 17.52
N GLY A 56 -27.35 16.21 16.63
CA GLY A 56 -27.88 16.88 15.45
C GLY A 56 -27.93 15.97 14.23
N GLU A 57 -28.45 16.50 13.15
CA GLU A 57 -28.60 15.82 11.86
C GLU A 57 -28.10 16.69 10.73
N VAL A 58 -27.52 16.03 9.70
CA VAL A 58 -27.22 16.69 8.43
C VAL A 58 -28.46 16.63 7.55
N SER A 59 -29.04 17.79 7.29
CA SER A 59 -30.23 17.93 6.46
C SER A 59 -30.06 19.04 5.41
N GLY A 60 -30.98 19.08 4.44
CA GLY A 60 -30.97 20.09 3.36
C GLY A 60 -30.37 19.61 2.04
N HIS A 61 -29.65 18.51 2.02
CA HIS A 61 -29.12 17.89 0.80
C HIS A 61 -30.09 16.89 0.19
N SER A 62 -30.05 16.78 -1.14
CA SER A 62 -30.86 15.82 -1.92
C SER A 62 -30.06 14.71 -2.59
N LYS A 63 -28.74 14.74 -2.44
CA LYS A 63 -27.79 13.73 -2.96
C LYS A 63 -26.70 13.46 -1.94
N VAL A 64 -25.79 12.55 -2.30
CA VAL A 64 -24.61 12.17 -1.53
C VAL A 64 -23.87 13.40 -1.00
N VAL A 65 -23.51 13.37 0.26
CA VAL A 65 -22.66 14.39 0.89
C VAL A 65 -21.22 13.95 0.83
N ASN A 66 -20.39 14.75 0.16
CA ASN A 66 -19.00 14.40 -0.16
C ASN A 66 -18.03 14.76 0.95
N ALA A 67 -18.23 15.92 1.59
CA ALA A 67 -17.32 16.39 2.62
C ALA A 67 -18.04 17.19 3.71
N VAL A 68 -17.40 17.26 4.89
CA VAL A 68 -17.86 18.01 6.05
C VAL A 68 -16.69 18.72 6.73
N ALA A 69 -16.92 19.93 7.19
CA ALA A 69 -15.99 20.65 8.04
C ALA A 69 -16.71 21.21 9.27
N ILE A 70 -16.02 21.20 10.42
CA ILE A 70 -16.49 21.82 11.67
C ILE A 70 -15.54 22.98 12.02
N ARG A 71 -16.12 24.13 12.32
CA ARG A 71 -15.41 25.29 12.83
C ARG A 71 -14.83 24.99 14.21
N GLN A 72 -13.54 25.15 14.36
CA GLN A 72 -12.81 24.74 15.60
C GLN A 72 -13.02 25.72 16.76
N GLN A 73 -13.45 26.96 16.49
CA GLN A 73 -13.73 27.98 17.49
C GLN A 73 -15.23 28.09 17.78
N ARG A 74 -15.57 28.62 18.94
CA ARG A 74 -16.97 28.99 19.26
C ARG A 74 -17.37 30.32 18.61
N PRO A 75 -18.62 30.49 18.18
CA PRO A 75 -19.70 29.49 18.23
C PRO A 75 -19.44 28.34 17.24
N LEU A 76 -19.83 27.11 17.64
CA LEU A 76 -19.70 25.95 16.78
C LEU A 76 -20.56 26.09 15.53
N ARG A 77 -19.97 25.78 14.39
CA ARG A 77 -20.58 25.78 13.07
C ARG A 77 -20.08 24.55 12.30
N ALA A 78 -20.88 24.08 11.37
CA ALA A 78 -20.43 23.07 10.43
C ALA A 78 -20.92 23.40 9.02
N ALA A 79 -20.19 22.93 8.04
CA ALA A 79 -20.57 23.00 6.64
C ALA A 79 -20.47 21.63 6.00
N THR A 80 -21.45 21.29 5.18
CA THR A 80 -21.49 20.06 4.40
C THR A 80 -21.68 20.38 2.93
N VAL A 81 -21.05 19.60 2.04
CA VAL A 81 -21.08 19.81 0.59
C VAL A 81 -21.45 18.52 -0.14
N SER A 82 -22.16 18.65 -1.27
CA SER A 82 -22.85 17.52 -1.89
C SER A 82 -22.80 17.52 -3.42
N ASP A 83 -23.12 16.36 -4.00
CA ASP A 83 -23.41 16.16 -5.42
C ASP A 83 -24.65 16.92 -5.90
N ASP A 84 -25.43 17.49 -4.99
CA ASP A 84 -26.56 18.38 -5.34
C ASP A 84 -26.10 19.80 -5.69
N SER A 85 -24.80 20.04 -5.81
CA SER A 85 -24.16 21.32 -6.16
C SER A 85 -24.37 22.42 -5.11
N THR A 86 -24.60 22.04 -3.85
CA THR A 86 -24.89 23.00 -2.76
C THR A 86 -23.98 22.80 -1.56
N MET A 87 -23.84 23.84 -0.77
CA MET A 87 -23.30 23.80 0.60
C MET A 87 -24.46 24.06 1.59
N CYS A 88 -24.58 23.20 2.60
CA CYS A 88 -25.46 23.43 3.74
C CYS A 88 -24.65 23.86 4.95
N PHE A 89 -25.05 24.91 5.60
CA PHE A 89 -24.46 25.48 6.79
C PHE A 89 -25.29 25.11 8.02
N LEU A 90 -24.64 24.68 9.08
CA LEU A 90 -25.24 24.18 10.31
C LEU A 90 -24.81 25.03 11.50
N HIS A 91 -25.74 25.42 12.34
CA HIS A 91 -25.48 25.99 13.66
C HIS A 91 -25.43 24.86 14.69
N GLY A 92 -24.52 24.90 15.63
CA GLY A 92 -24.41 23.83 16.64
C GLY A 92 -23.76 24.26 17.93
N ALA A 93 -23.71 23.45 18.99
CA ALA A 93 -24.40 22.19 19.23
C ALA A 93 -25.69 22.40 20.01
N PRO A 94 -26.77 21.67 19.73
CA PRO A 94 -26.89 20.63 18.72
C PRO A 94 -26.85 21.19 17.30
N PHE A 95 -26.24 20.42 16.37
CA PHE A 95 -26.12 20.87 14.98
C PHE A 95 -27.49 20.85 14.29
N LYS A 96 -27.90 22.02 13.79
CA LYS A 96 -29.16 22.22 13.09
C LYS A 96 -28.92 22.96 11.81
N PHE A 97 -29.68 22.64 10.78
CA PHE A 97 -29.69 23.35 9.51
C PHE A 97 -29.94 24.83 9.74
N ALA A 98 -29.14 25.69 9.14
CA ALA A 98 -29.27 27.13 9.24
C ALA A 98 -29.59 27.75 7.87
N ASN A 99 -28.74 27.50 6.86
CA ASN A 99 -28.96 28.00 5.51
C ASN A 99 -28.36 27.05 4.46
N LYS A 100 -28.70 27.28 3.20
CA LYS A 100 -28.23 26.53 2.04
C LYS A 100 -27.76 27.51 0.97
N ALA A 101 -26.48 27.41 0.61
CA ALA A 101 -25.92 28.14 -0.52
C ALA A 101 -26.13 27.33 -1.80
N ALA A 102 -26.98 27.83 -2.68
CA ALA A 102 -27.31 27.20 -3.96
C ALA A 102 -26.97 28.15 -5.13
N GLY A 103 -26.69 27.58 -6.31
CA GLY A 103 -26.40 28.33 -7.54
C GLY A 103 -24.99 28.90 -7.67
N LEU A 104 -24.15 28.78 -6.64
CA LEU A 104 -22.76 29.22 -6.66
C LEU A 104 -21.87 28.19 -7.36
N HIS A 105 -22.11 26.90 -7.11
CA HIS A 105 -21.54 25.81 -7.85
C HIS A 105 -22.50 25.30 -8.94
N LYS A 106 -21.92 24.89 -10.09
CA LYS A 106 -22.67 24.33 -11.22
C LYS A 106 -22.43 22.81 -11.41
N GLY A 107 -21.68 22.21 -10.51
CA GLY A 107 -21.35 20.80 -10.48
C GLY A 107 -21.19 20.30 -9.05
N PHE A 108 -20.80 19.05 -8.89
CA PHE A 108 -20.58 18.43 -7.58
C PHE A 108 -19.61 19.27 -6.74
N VAL A 109 -19.97 19.55 -5.50
CA VAL A 109 -19.06 20.18 -4.55
C VAL A 109 -18.34 19.06 -3.81
N LEU A 110 -17.01 19.05 -3.90
CA LEU A 110 -16.20 17.88 -3.54
C LEU A 110 -15.51 18.03 -2.20
N ALA A 111 -15.10 19.25 -1.82
CA ALA A 111 -14.42 19.48 -0.55
C ALA A 111 -14.78 20.84 0.06
N THR A 112 -14.64 20.93 1.39
CA THR A 112 -14.86 22.13 2.18
C THR A 112 -13.91 22.19 3.37
N ALA A 113 -13.47 23.39 3.77
CA ALA A 113 -12.63 23.59 4.93
C ALA A 113 -12.84 24.98 5.56
N PHE A 114 -12.88 25.04 6.90
CA PHE A 114 -12.78 26.30 7.65
C PHE A 114 -11.33 26.75 7.77
N SER A 115 -11.11 28.07 7.74
CA SER A 115 -9.82 28.62 8.14
C SER A 115 -9.51 28.29 9.61
N PRO A 116 -8.23 28.14 10.01
CA PRO A 116 -7.85 27.84 11.38
C PRO A 116 -8.41 28.79 12.43
N ASP A 117 -8.57 30.08 12.12
CA ASP A 117 -9.22 31.07 12.99
C ASP A 117 -10.75 31.04 12.95
N GLY A 118 -11.32 30.28 12.01
CA GLY A 118 -12.74 30.13 11.80
C GLY A 118 -13.42 31.36 11.21
N SER A 119 -12.68 32.32 10.66
CA SER A 119 -13.25 33.52 10.04
C SER A 119 -13.83 33.26 8.65
N ALA A 120 -13.26 32.33 7.91
CA ALA A 120 -13.63 31.98 6.55
C ALA A 120 -13.95 30.48 6.40
N LEU A 121 -14.75 30.17 5.40
CA LEU A 121 -15.02 28.82 4.91
C LEU A 121 -14.77 28.81 3.40
N VAL A 122 -14.22 27.75 2.87
CA VAL A 122 -14.01 27.54 1.44
C VAL A 122 -14.70 26.27 0.98
N THR A 123 -15.28 26.30 -0.22
CA THR A 123 -15.77 25.11 -0.95
C THR A 123 -15.14 25.03 -2.32
N VAL A 124 -14.89 23.81 -2.80
CA VAL A 124 -14.32 23.52 -4.11
C VAL A 124 -15.08 22.39 -4.80
N GLY A 125 -15.09 22.36 -6.13
CA GLY A 125 -15.91 21.37 -6.81
C GLY A 125 -15.46 20.95 -8.20
N ALA A 126 -16.23 20.01 -8.76
CA ALA A 126 -16.04 19.47 -10.10
C ALA A 126 -16.22 20.53 -11.21
N ASP A 127 -16.91 21.60 -10.91
CA ASP A 127 -17.09 22.75 -11.78
C ASP A 127 -15.89 23.69 -11.85
N ARG A 128 -14.78 23.34 -11.21
CA ARG A 128 -13.52 24.11 -11.15
C ARG A 128 -13.62 25.43 -10.41
N ARG A 129 -14.67 25.60 -9.61
CA ARG A 129 -14.90 26.82 -8.82
C ARG A 129 -14.36 26.67 -7.41
N ILE A 130 -13.92 27.81 -6.88
CA ILE A 130 -13.54 28.02 -5.48
C ILE A 130 -14.43 29.13 -4.94
N GLN A 131 -15.22 28.83 -3.93
CA GLN A 131 -16.14 29.81 -3.32
C GLN A 131 -15.77 30.01 -1.85
N LEU A 132 -15.61 31.25 -1.44
CA LEU A 132 -15.39 31.64 -0.03
C LEU A 132 -16.71 32.11 0.60
N TYR A 133 -16.82 31.86 1.90
CA TYR A 133 -17.95 32.24 2.74
C TYR A 133 -17.46 32.80 4.07
N ASP A 134 -18.30 33.62 4.72
CA ASP A 134 -18.07 33.97 6.13
C ASP A 134 -18.20 32.75 7.03
N GLY A 135 -17.21 32.51 7.85
CA GLY A 135 -17.15 31.29 8.69
C GLY A 135 -18.10 31.28 9.89
N LYS A 136 -18.78 32.39 10.21
CA LYS A 136 -19.76 32.48 11.30
C LYS A 136 -21.19 32.39 10.83
N THR A 137 -21.46 32.96 9.64
CA THR A 137 -22.83 33.09 9.08
C THR A 137 -23.11 32.10 7.95
N GLY A 138 -22.05 31.63 7.24
CA GLY A 138 -22.18 30.79 6.05
C GLY A 138 -22.61 31.58 4.81
N GLU A 139 -22.63 32.91 4.87
CA GLU A 139 -22.97 33.77 3.74
C GLU A 139 -21.81 33.79 2.72
N PRO A 140 -22.09 33.73 1.40
CA PRO A 140 -21.07 33.79 0.38
C PRO A 140 -20.40 35.16 0.36
N THR A 141 -19.07 35.17 0.28
CA THR A 141 -18.28 36.40 0.22
C THR A 141 -17.74 36.66 -1.17
N LYS A 142 -17.05 35.71 -1.78
CA LYS A 142 -16.49 35.86 -3.13
C LYS A 142 -16.13 34.54 -3.79
N GLN A 143 -16.08 34.54 -5.11
CA GLN A 143 -15.46 33.49 -5.92
C GLN A 143 -13.97 33.82 -6.12
N VAL A 144 -13.11 32.82 -6.07
CA VAL A 144 -11.66 32.95 -6.18
C VAL A 144 -11.18 32.22 -7.43
N GLY A 145 -10.20 32.81 -8.13
CA GLY A 145 -9.45 32.13 -9.21
C GLY A 145 -10.33 31.62 -10.36
N GLU A 146 -11.31 32.41 -10.82
CA GLU A 146 -12.19 32.01 -11.91
C GLU A 146 -11.40 31.66 -13.18
N GLY A 147 -11.61 30.44 -13.72
CA GLY A 147 -10.95 29.94 -14.93
C GLY A 147 -9.47 29.55 -14.78
N VAL A 148 -8.88 29.70 -13.60
CA VAL A 148 -7.46 29.37 -13.37
C VAL A 148 -7.22 27.85 -13.31
N HIS A 149 -8.06 27.08 -12.58
CA HIS A 149 -8.06 25.64 -12.68
C HIS A 149 -8.81 25.17 -13.93
N THR A 150 -8.20 24.25 -14.67
CA THR A 150 -8.77 23.68 -15.91
C THR A 150 -9.40 22.30 -15.69
N GLY A 151 -9.23 21.71 -14.51
CA GLY A 151 -9.82 20.43 -14.08
C GLY A 151 -10.59 20.54 -12.78
N SER A 152 -11.35 19.50 -12.44
CA SER A 152 -12.08 19.38 -11.17
C SER A 152 -11.15 19.60 -9.97
N ILE A 153 -11.61 20.30 -8.95
CA ILE A 153 -10.85 20.54 -7.72
C ILE A 153 -11.36 19.56 -6.68
N PHE A 154 -10.48 18.65 -6.23
CA PHE A 154 -10.84 17.53 -5.36
C PHE A 154 -10.64 17.82 -3.87
N ALA A 155 -9.67 18.65 -3.52
CA ALA A 155 -9.31 18.88 -2.12
C ALA A 155 -8.86 20.33 -1.88
N VAL A 156 -9.00 20.75 -0.62
CA VAL A 156 -8.60 22.06 -0.15
C VAL A 156 -8.06 21.98 1.27
N SER A 157 -7.02 22.76 1.59
CA SER A 157 -6.46 22.86 2.94
C SER A 157 -5.94 24.26 3.22
N TRP A 158 -6.21 24.77 4.42
CA TRP A 158 -5.74 26.08 4.85
C TRP A 158 -4.33 26.05 5.42
N ALA A 159 -3.57 27.13 5.23
CA ALA A 159 -2.38 27.42 5.98
C ALA A 159 -2.74 27.82 7.43
N LYS A 160 -1.81 27.62 8.36
CA LYS A 160 -1.98 27.93 9.78
C LYS A 160 -2.31 29.42 10.04
N ASP A 161 -1.83 30.29 9.16
CA ASP A 161 -2.01 31.75 9.26
C ASP A 161 -3.43 32.24 8.93
N SER A 162 -4.31 31.35 8.45
CA SER A 162 -5.67 31.66 7.98
C SER A 162 -5.75 32.66 6.80
N LYS A 163 -4.62 33.02 6.21
CA LYS A 163 -4.52 33.96 5.10
C LYS A 163 -4.42 33.29 3.75
N ARG A 164 -3.90 32.07 3.72
CA ARG A 164 -3.68 31.32 2.50
C ARG A 164 -4.29 29.93 2.60
N PHE A 165 -4.68 29.39 1.46
CA PHE A 165 -5.13 28.00 1.33
C PHE A 165 -4.62 27.39 0.03
N VAL A 166 -4.61 26.07 -0.06
CA VAL A 166 -4.18 25.32 -1.24
C VAL A 166 -5.31 24.46 -1.75
N THR A 167 -5.32 24.25 -3.06
CA THR A 167 -6.25 23.38 -3.78
C THR A 167 -5.52 22.35 -4.61
N ALA A 168 -6.08 21.14 -4.71
CA ALA A 168 -5.57 20.05 -5.55
C ALA A 168 -6.57 19.73 -6.65
N SER A 169 -6.09 19.57 -7.89
CA SER A 169 -6.96 19.50 -9.06
C SER A 169 -6.58 18.39 -10.04
N ALA A 170 -7.60 17.94 -10.80
CA ALA A 170 -7.47 17.06 -11.95
C ALA A 170 -6.60 17.65 -13.09
N ASP A 171 -6.32 18.95 -13.08
CA ASP A 171 -5.41 19.59 -14.03
C ASP A 171 -3.92 19.33 -13.71
N GLN A 172 -3.63 18.40 -12.80
CA GLN A 172 -2.29 18.01 -12.35
C GLN A 172 -1.56 19.12 -11.59
N THR A 173 -2.28 20.14 -11.11
CA THR A 173 -1.69 21.23 -10.33
C THR A 173 -2.20 21.26 -8.90
N VAL A 174 -1.32 21.73 -8.01
CA VAL A 174 -1.69 22.26 -6.69
C VAL A 174 -1.44 23.76 -6.72
N ARG A 175 -2.39 24.54 -6.22
CA ARG A 175 -2.29 26.00 -6.25
C ARG A 175 -2.49 26.58 -4.86
N ALA A 176 -1.67 27.56 -4.50
CA ALA A 176 -1.84 28.35 -3.30
C ALA A 176 -2.53 29.68 -3.63
N TRP A 177 -3.45 30.05 -2.78
CA TRP A 177 -4.32 31.24 -2.94
C TRP A 177 -4.19 32.13 -1.74
N ASP A 178 -4.11 33.43 -1.97
CA ASP A 178 -4.31 34.43 -0.94
C ASP A 178 -5.80 34.67 -0.73
N ALA A 179 -6.28 34.48 0.50
CA ALA A 179 -7.70 34.52 0.79
C ALA A 179 -8.29 35.94 0.72
N GLU A 180 -7.51 36.97 0.99
CA GLU A 180 -7.96 38.36 0.96
C GLU A 180 -8.03 38.91 -0.47
N SER A 181 -7.00 38.76 -1.27
CA SER A 181 -6.97 39.22 -2.66
C SER A 181 -7.70 38.27 -3.62
N GLY A 182 -7.72 36.98 -3.31
CA GLY A 182 -8.25 35.93 -4.20
C GLY A 182 -7.29 35.57 -5.33
N GLN A 183 -6.04 36.00 -5.26
CA GLN A 183 -5.04 35.72 -6.30
C GLN A 183 -4.33 34.39 -6.05
N CYS A 184 -3.97 33.71 -7.15
CA CYS A 184 -3.07 32.57 -7.10
C CYS A 184 -1.64 33.07 -6.86
N VAL A 185 -1.05 32.69 -5.73
CA VAL A 185 0.29 33.13 -5.33
C VAL A 185 1.39 32.14 -5.66
N GLN A 186 1.04 30.85 -5.83
CA GLN A 186 1.98 29.79 -6.18
C GLN A 186 1.25 28.68 -6.93
N THR A 187 1.92 28.09 -7.90
CA THR A 187 1.44 26.88 -8.62
C THR A 187 2.54 25.84 -8.59
N TRP A 188 2.20 24.62 -8.25
CA TRP A 188 3.03 23.42 -8.41
C TRP A 188 2.39 22.50 -9.44
N ARG A 189 3.20 22.02 -10.36
CA ARG A 189 2.80 21.02 -11.35
C ARG A 189 3.38 19.67 -10.99
N VAL A 190 2.56 18.65 -11.05
CA VAL A 190 2.97 17.24 -10.92
C VAL A 190 2.90 16.61 -12.30
N GLY A 191 3.92 15.83 -12.66
CA GLY A 191 4.09 15.27 -14.01
C GLY A 191 4.77 16.22 -14.99
N ALA A 192 4.97 15.76 -16.22
CA ALA A 192 5.61 16.54 -17.27
C ALA A 192 4.70 17.65 -17.80
N GLU A 193 5.29 18.77 -18.21
CA GLU A 193 4.56 19.87 -18.80
C GLU A 193 3.84 19.43 -20.09
N GLY A 194 2.56 19.79 -20.21
CA GLY A 194 1.70 19.39 -21.33
C GLY A 194 1.22 17.94 -21.29
N SER A 195 1.63 17.15 -20.28
CA SER A 195 1.11 15.80 -20.07
C SER A 195 -0.37 15.83 -19.65
N VAL A 196 -1.15 14.87 -20.17
CA VAL A 196 -2.54 14.62 -19.75
C VAL A 196 -2.67 13.29 -18.99
N ASN A 197 -1.58 12.86 -18.34
CA ASN A 197 -1.56 11.60 -17.60
C ASN A 197 -2.52 11.67 -16.40
N VAL A 198 -3.55 10.84 -16.39
CA VAL A 198 -4.56 10.76 -15.33
C VAL A 198 -3.94 10.40 -13.98
N ALA A 199 -2.84 9.62 -13.98
CA ALA A 199 -2.14 9.22 -12.77
C ALA A 199 -1.58 10.41 -11.96
N ASP A 200 -1.27 11.53 -12.65
CA ASP A 200 -0.70 12.74 -12.05
C ASP A 200 -1.77 13.72 -11.53
N GLN A 201 -3.05 13.43 -11.69
CA GLN A 201 -4.14 14.22 -11.12
C GLN A 201 -4.00 14.30 -9.59
N GLN A 202 -4.16 15.48 -9.02
CA GLN A 202 -4.03 15.71 -7.60
C GLN A 202 -5.38 15.56 -6.91
N VAL A 203 -5.53 14.50 -6.10
CA VAL A 203 -6.82 14.12 -5.47
C VAL A 203 -6.90 14.46 -3.98
N GLY A 204 -5.79 14.83 -3.37
CA GLY A 204 -5.71 15.23 -1.97
C GLY A 204 -4.62 16.27 -1.74
N VAL A 205 -4.80 17.13 -0.73
CA VAL A 205 -3.79 18.10 -0.31
C VAL A 205 -3.92 18.43 1.16
N VAL A 206 -2.81 18.62 1.83
CA VAL A 206 -2.75 19.10 3.21
C VAL A 206 -1.64 20.14 3.37
N TRP A 207 -1.94 21.20 4.12
CA TRP A 207 -0.96 22.14 4.63
C TRP A 207 -0.75 21.86 6.13
N PRO A 208 0.33 21.14 6.52
CA PRO A 208 0.50 20.67 7.90
C PRO A 208 0.72 21.85 8.88
N HIS A 209 -0.19 22.07 9.80
CA HIS A 209 -0.12 23.17 10.78
C HIS A 209 1.01 23.03 11.82
N GLY A 210 1.50 21.82 12.04
CA GLY A 210 2.60 21.51 12.96
C GLY A 210 3.99 21.86 12.42
N ARG A 211 4.08 22.30 11.15
CA ARG A 211 5.34 22.64 10.48
C ARG A 211 5.46 24.14 10.25
N SER A 212 6.69 24.66 10.36
CA SER A 212 7.02 26.07 10.12
C SER A 212 7.74 26.31 8.79
N ASP A 213 8.06 25.25 8.04
CA ASP A 213 8.85 25.32 6.80
C ASP A 213 8.01 25.53 5.52
N GLY A 214 6.71 25.81 5.66
CA GLY A 214 5.79 26.07 4.55
C GLY A 214 5.53 24.86 3.63
N LEU A 215 5.87 23.64 4.09
CA LEU A 215 5.67 22.42 3.32
C LEU A 215 4.19 22.17 3.08
N VAL A 216 3.83 21.90 1.83
CA VAL A 216 2.53 21.37 1.40
C VAL A 216 2.74 19.93 0.91
N ILE A 217 1.81 19.04 1.22
CA ILE A 217 1.84 17.66 0.74
C ILE A 217 0.58 17.42 -0.08
N SER A 218 0.76 16.90 -1.31
CA SER A 218 -0.37 16.48 -2.14
C SER A 218 -0.32 14.99 -2.45
N LEU A 219 -1.47 14.44 -2.79
CA LEU A 219 -1.66 13.04 -3.17
C LEU A 219 -2.07 12.98 -4.64
N SER A 220 -1.30 12.27 -5.45
CA SER A 220 -1.66 11.96 -6.83
C SER A 220 -2.67 10.80 -6.91
N LEU A 221 -3.40 10.69 -8.01
CA LEU A 221 -4.30 9.55 -8.28
C LEU A 221 -3.51 8.23 -8.41
N SER A 222 -2.22 8.29 -8.77
CA SER A 222 -1.28 7.15 -8.71
C SER A 222 -1.00 6.64 -7.30
N GLY A 223 -1.38 7.40 -6.25
CA GLY A 223 -1.05 7.11 -4.85
C GLY A 223 0.27 7.73 -4.37
N ASP A 224 0.92 8.53 -5.19
CA ASP A 224 2.20 9.16 -4.85
C ASP A 224 2.00 10.38 -3.95
N LEU A 225 2.87 10.54 -2.94
CA LEU A 225 2.90 11.71 -2.06
C LEU A 225 3.93 12.71 -2.57
N ASN A 226 3.46 13.89 -2.95
CA ASN A 226 4.29 14.96 -3.48
C ASN A 226 4.55 16.00 -2.39
N TYR A 227 5.82 16.25 -2.11
CA TYR A 227 6.28 17.26 -1.17
C TYR A 227 6.57 18.55 -1.92
N LEU A 228 5.79 19.58 -1.65
CA LEU A 228 5.77 20.84 -2.37
C LEU A 228 6.31 21.94 -1.48
N LYS A 229 7.22 22.78 -2.00
CA LYS A 229 7.75 23.94 -1.28
C LYS A 229 7.53 25.22 -2.07
N GLU A 230 7.31 26.31 -1.36
CA GLU A 230 7.24 27.65 -1.94
C GLU A 230 8.53 27.98 -2.69
N GLY A 231 8.43 28.60 -3.85
CA GLY A 231 9.58 28.91 -4.73
C GLY A 231 10.03 27.79 -5.66
N SER A 232 9.41 26.60 -5.60
CA SER A 232 9.59 25.52 -6.58
C SER A 232 8.32 25.38 -7.42
N GLU A 233 8.46 25.10 -8.71
CA GLU A 233 7.31 24.84 -9.60
C GLU A 233 6.89 23.35 -9.62
N THR A 234 7.78 22.48 -9.17
CA THR A 234 7.59 21.04 -9.13
C THR A 234 7.81 20.49 -7.72
N PRO A 235 7.38 19.26 -7.42
CA PRO A 235 7.66 18.61 -6.15
C PRO A 235 9.16 18.54 -5.86
N VAL A 236 9.56 18.94 -4.65
CA VAL A 236 10.97 18.81 -4.18
C VAL A 236 11.30 17.37 -3.78
N ARG A 237 10.28 16.55 -3.56
CA ARG A 237 10.39 15.12 -3.27
C ARG A 237 9.08 14.44 -3.61
N VAL A 238 9.15 13.24 -4.17
CA VAL A 238 8.01 12.35 -4.39
C VAL A 238 8.26 11.05 -3.63
N VAL A 239 7.28 10.62 -2.83
CA VAL A 239 7.27 9.30 -2.20
C VAL A 239 6.28 8.44 -2.95
N GLN A 240 6.79 7.42 -3.59
CA GLN A 240 6.03 6.52 -4.44
C GLN A 240 5.74 5.21 -3.73
N GLY A 241 4.70 4.51 -4.15
CA GLY A 241 4.33 3.25 -3.54
C GLY A 241 3.31 2.48 -4.37
N HIS A 242 2.72 1.46 -3.75
CA HIS A 242 1.68 0.64 -4.34
C HIS A 242 0.29 1.14 -3.95
N ASN A 243 -0.66 1.06 -4.89
CA ASN A 243 -2.09 1.30 -4.66
C ASN A 243 -2.94 0.04 -4.90
N LYS A 244 -2.29 -1.08 -5.23
CA LYS A 244 -2.87 -2.42 -5.37
C LYS A 244 -2.13 -3.40 -4.45
N SER A 245 -2.75 -4.54 -4.19
CA SER A 245 -2.17 -5.61 -3.37
C SER A 245 -0.72 -5.88 -3.76
N VAL A 246 0.18 -5.89 -2.77
CA VAL A 246 1.58 -6.25 -2.97
C VAL A 246 1.71 -7.76 -2.90
N THR A 247 1.99 -8.40 -4.03
CA THR A 247 1.94 -9.85 -4.22
C THR A 247 3.29 -10.54 -4.11
N ALA A 248 4.37 -9.78 -4.19
CA ALA A 248 5.74 -10.30 -4.11
C ALA A 248 6.65 -9.37 -3.29
N LEU A 249 7.57 -9.95 -2.54
CA LEU A 249 8.60 -9.28 -1.76
C LEU A 249 9.94 -9.97 -1.97
N GLY A 250 10.96 -9.18 -2.28
CA GLY A 250 12.35 -9.57 -2.36
C GLY A 250 13.24 -8.64 -1.54
N VAL A 251 14.46 -9.10 -1.28
CA VAL A 251 15.54 -8.31 -0.66
C VAL A 251 16.63 -8.16 -1.71
N SER A 252 17.18 -6.97 -1.89
CA SER A 252 18.27 -6.76 -2.84
C SER A 252 19.53 -7.51 -2.42
N SER A 253 20.33 -7.93 -3.40
CA SER A 253 21.57 -8.65 -3.20
C SER A 253 22.79 -7.76 -2.97
N ASP A 254 22.60 -6.44 -2.82
CA ASP A 254 23.67 -5.44 -2.71
C ASP A 254 24.52 -5.57 -1.42
N GLY A 255 24.25 -6.58 -0.62
CA GLY A 255 24.96 -6.88 0.63
C GLY A 255 24.69 -5.89 1.76
N LYS A 256 23.89 -4.86 1.54
CA LYS A 256 23.58 -3.83 2.54
C LYS A 256 22.33 -4.13 3.35
N GLY A 257 21.51 -5.10 2.89
CA GLY A 257 20.28 -5.56 3.56
C GLY A 257 19.23 -4.46 3.83
N LYS A 258 19.37 -3.32 3.16
CA LYS A 258 18.59 -2.11 3.46
C LYS A 258 17.55 -1.78 2.41
N THR A 259 17.53 -2.52 1.30
CA THR A 259 16.59 -2.28 0.20
C THR A 259 15.67 -3.48 0.03
N LEU A 260 14.37 -3.23 0.11
CA LEU A 260 13.32 -4.19 -0.26
C LEU A 260 12.86 -3.90 -1.68
N ILE A 261 12.50 -4.95 -2.42
CA ILE A 261 11.88 -4.85 -3.74
C ILE A 261 10.51 -5.50 -3.65
N THR A 262 9.49 -4.80 -4.10
CA THR A 262 8.10 -5.24 -4.01
C THR A 262 7.41 -5.18 -5.35
N GLY A 263 6.58 -6.16 -5.64
CA GLY A 263 5.76 -6.21 -6.84
C GLY A 263 4.28 -6.32 -6.51
N SER A 264 3.43 -5.67 -7.28
CA SER A 264 1.99 -5.63 -7.03
C SER A 264 1.17 -6.38 -8.06
N PHE A 265 -0.12 -6.46 -7.78
CA PHE A 265 -1.12 -7.13 -8.62
C PHE A 265 -1.26 -6.51 -10.02
N ASP A 266 -1.00 -5.22 -10.16
CA ASP A 266 -1.03 -4.49 -11.44
C ASP A 266 0.32 -4.45 -12.15
N GLY A 267 1.33 -5.17 -11.64
CA GLY A 267 2.65 -5.28 -12.27
C GLY A 267 3.65 -4.18 -11.86
N LYS A 268 3.24 -3.19 -11.08
CA LYS A 268 4.12 -2.13 -10.59
C LYS A 268 5.19 -2.73 -9.66
N VAL A 269 6.43 -2.32 -9.83
CA VAL A 269 7.55 -2.72 -8.96
C VAL A 269 8.13 -1.49 -8.28
N CYS A 270 8.34 -1.57 -6.97
CA CYS A 270 8.93 -0.51 -6.16
C CYS A 270 10.11 -1.04 -5.36
N SER A 271 11.10 -0.18 -5.17
CA SER A 271 12.19 -0.36 -4.21
C SER A 271 11.97 0.52 -2.97
N TRP A 272 12.39 0.04 -1.79
CA TRP A 272 12.18 0.71 -0.51
C TRP A 272 13.46 0.73 0.29
N ASP A 273 13.86 1.90 0.74
CA ASP A 273 14.88 2.02 1.77
C ASP A 273 14.28 1.73 3.14
N VAL A 274 14.75 0.69 3.81
CA VAL A 274 14.18 0.21 5.08
C VAL A 274 14.42 1.16 6.23
N VAL A 275 15.48 1.98 6.16
CA VAL A 275 15.86 2.91 7.23
C VAL A 275 14.98 4.15 7.19
N THR A 276 14.77 4.69 6.01
CA THR A 276 14.00 5.94 5.81
C THR A 276 12.52 5.70 5.53
N GLY A 277 12.14 4.47 5.12
CA GLY A 277 10.79 4.14 4.65
C GLY A 277 10.44 4.77 3.29
N ILE A 278 11.43 5.29 2.57
CA ILE A 278 11.20 5.91 1.27
C ILE A 278 11.07 4.85 0.20
N GLY A 279 9.97 4.89 -0.54
CA GLY A 279 9.73 4.09 -1.73
C GLY A 279 9.98 4.88 -3.01
N SER A 280 10.48 4.19 -4.03
CA SER A 280 10.58 4.68 -5.40
C SER A 280 10.16 3.60 -6.39
N VAL A 281 9.56 3.99 -7.49
CA VAL A 281 9.22 3.06 -8.57
C VAL A 281 10.49 2.62 -9.28
N VAL A 282 10.58 1.35 -9.67
CA VAL A 282 11.63 0.86 -10.56
C VAL A 282 11.33 1.35 -11.97
N GLU A 283 12.26 2.13 -12.53
CA GLU A 283 12.09 2.77 -13.84
C GLU A 283 12.19 1.76 -14.99
N GLY A 284 11.55 2.08 -16.12
CA GLY A 284 11.56 1.27 -17.35
C GLY A 284 10.29 0.46 -17.54
N GLN A 285 10.37 -0.61 -18.35
CA GLN A 285 9.21 -1.42 -18.71
C GLN A 285 8.86 -2.40 -17.59
N ALA A 286 7.88 -2.07 -16.76
CA ALA A 286 7.36 -2.92 -15.69
C ALA A 286 6.50 -4.08 -16.23
N HIS A 287 6.13 -5.04 -15.37
CA HIS A 287 5.14 -6.07 -15.69
C HIS A 287 3.77 -5.44 -16.02
N SER A 288 3.02 -6.08 -16.90
CA SER A 288 1.66 -5.65 -17.26
C SER A 288 0.57 -6.38 -16.45
N ASN A 289 0.97 -7.31 -15.57
CA ASN A 289 0.09 -8.10 -14.73
C ASN A 289 0.82 -8.46 -13.42
N GLN A 290 0.17 -9.18 -12.53
CA GLN A 290 0.65 -9.56 -11.20
C GLN A 290 2.09 -10.07 -11.21
N VAL A 291 2.93 -9.46 -10.36
CA VAL A 291 4.26 -9.97 -10.05
C VAL A 291 4.13 -11.16 -9.10
N THR A 292 4.73 -12.29 -9.47
CA THR A 292 4.59 -13.54 -8.71
C THR A 292 5.68 -13.68 -7.65
N GLN A 293 6.94 -13.45 -8.01
CA GLN A 293 8.07 -13.65 -7.10
C GLN A 293 9.32 -12.92 -7.61
N PHE A 294 10.23 -12.63 -6.68
CA PHE A 294 11.59 -12.13 -6.95
C PHE A 294 12.66 -13.15 -6.57
N ALA A 295 13.79 -13.07 -7.27
CA ALA A 295 15.03 -13.72 -6.88
C ALA A 295 16.19 -12.76 -7.13
N SER A 296 17.09 -12.60 -6.16
CA SER A 296 18.21 -11.65 -6.26
C SER A 296 19.55 -12.36 -6.25
N SER A 297 20.47 -11.93 -7.09
CA SER A 297 21.84 -12.46 -7.19
C SER A 297 22.75 -11.43 -7.84
N ALA A 298 23.96 -11.26 -7.30
CA ALA A 298 25.06 -10.50 -7.91
C ALA A 298 24.68 -9.06 -8.36
N GLY A 299 23.91 -8.32 -7.54
CA GLY A 299 23.51 -6.92 -7.83
C GLY A 299 22.37 -6.81 -8.82
N GLN A 300 21.72 -7.91 -9.15
CA GLN A 300 20.53 -7.97 -10.00
C GLN A 300 19.38 -8.66 -9.28
N THR A 301 18.18 -8.16 -9.51
CA THR A 301 16.95 -8.81 -9.09
C THR A 301 16.15 -9.25 -10.31
N PHE A 302 15.76 -10.50 -10.31
CA PHE A 302 14.92 -11.11 -11.33
C PHE A 302 13.48 -11.17 -10.85
N SER A 303 12.53 -10.89 -11.72
CA SER A 303 11.08 -10.96 -11.43
C SER A 303 10.34 -11.74 -12.49
N VAL A 304 9.32 -12.46 -12.08
CA VAL A 304 8.37 -13.13 -12.99
C VAL A 304 6.95 -12.69 -12.67
N GLY A 305 6.11 -12.61 -13.69
CA GLY A 305 4.73 -12.15 -13.56
C GLY A 305 3.73 -12.94 -14.41
N TRP A 306 2.45 -12.71 -14.18
CA TRP A 306 1.35 -13.32 -14.93
C TRP A 306 1.18 -12.76 -16.34
N ASP A 307 2.08 -11.87 -16.76
CA ASP A 307 2.26 -11.45 -18.14
C ASP A 307 3.19 -12.40 -18.92
N ASP A 308 3.51 -13.56 -18.34
CA ASP A 308 4.39 -14.59 -18.89
C ASP A 308 5.77 -14.03 -19.28
N THR A 309 6.30 -13.12 -18.44
CA THR A 309 7.63 -12.54 -18.68
C THR A 309 8.57 -12.74 -17.47
N LEU A 310 9.86 -12.89 -17.80
CA LEU A 310 10.98 -12.76 -16.87
C LEU A 310 11.65 -11.40 -17.14
N ARG A 311 11.84 -10.61 -16.11
CA ARG A 311 12.49 -9.30 -16.16
C ARG A 311 13.66 -9.22 -15.20
N THR A 312 14.65 -8.43 -15.57
CA THR A 312 15.85 -8.20 -14.76
C THR A 312 15.89 -6.74 -14.33
N ILE A 313 16.15 -6.49 -13.07
CA ILE A 313 16.30 -5.16 -12.46
C ILE A 313 17.77 -5.00 -12.06
N GLN A 314 18.40 -3.91 -12.50
CA GLN A 314 19.71 -3.50 -12.00
C GLN A 314 19.54 -2.75 -10.68
N GLU A 315 20.00 -3.33 -9.59
CA GLU A 315 19.78 -2.79 -8.23
C GLU A 315 20.47 -1.42 -8.04
N SER A 316 21.65 -1.22 -8.63
CA SER A 316 22.44 0.01 -8.49
C SER A 316 21.80 1.24 -9.13
N THR A 317 21.02 1.06 -10.21
CA THR A 317 20.36 2.15 -10.95
C THR A 317 18.87 2.19 -10.72
N ASN A 318 18.29 1.19 -10.03
CA ASN A 318 16.85 1.01 -9.82
C ASN A 318 16.05 0.99 -11.14
N ASN A 319 16.59 0.37 -12.18
CA ASN A 319 15.98 0.32 -13.50
C ASN A 319 15.82 -1.12 -13.98
N PHE A 320 14.74 -1.39 -14.73
CA PHE A 320 14.65 -2.61 -15.52
C PHE A 320 15.72 -2.61 -16.62
N LEU A 321 16.41 -3.73 -16.78
CA LEU A 321 17.36 -3.97 -17.86
C LEU A 321 16.62 -4.58 -19.05
N SER A 322 16.90 -4.08 -20.25
CA SER A 322 16.53 -4.69 -21.54
C SER A 322 15.06 -5.12 -21.72
N ASP A 323 14.77 -5.68 -22.89
CA ASP A 323 13.46 -6.24 -23.19
C ASP A 323 13.12 -7.45 -22.32
N PRO A 324 11.84 -7.62 -21.96
CA PRO A 324 11.39 -8.76 -21.17
C PRO A 324 11.59 -10.08 -21.94
N ILE A 325 11.99 -11.11 -21.23
CA ILE A 325 12.06 -12.46 -21.79
C ILE A 325 10.68 -13.08 -21.69
N LYS A 326 10.10 -13.47 -22.82
CA LYS A 326 8.84 -14.18 -22.84
C LYS A 326 9.04 -15.62 -22.38
N LEU A 327 8.26 -16.05 -21.41
CA LEU A 327 8.24 -17.41 -20.90
C LEU A 327 7.28 -18.28 -21.72
N PRO A 328 7.56 -19.58 -21.90
CA PRO A 328 6.71 -20.48 -22.68
C PRO A 328 5.38 -20.83 -22.00
N ALA A 329 5.28 -20.64 -20.69
CA ALA A 329 4.07 -20.87 -19.89
C ALA A 329 4.07 -19.98 -18.66
N GLN A 330 2.92 -19.90 -17.97
CA GLN A 330 2.72 -19.07 -16.78
C GLN A 330 3.70 -19.44 -15.65
N PRO A 331 4.47 -18.49 -15.10
CA PRO A 331 5.40 -18.76 -14.02
C PRO A 331 4.67 -18.92 -12.68
N LYS A 332 5.17 -19.84 -11.86
CA LYS A 332 4.73 -20.15 -10.49
C LYS A 332 5.74 -19.74 -9.44
N GLY A 333 7.00 -19.57 -9.84
CA GLY A 333 8.05 -19.14 -8.93
C GLY A 333 9.37 -18.95 -9.64
N ILE A 334 10.28 -18.24 -8.98
CA ILE A 334 11.64 -17.98 -9.46
C ILE A 334 12.63 -18.14 -8.31
N ALA A 335 13.80 -18.66 -8.59
CA ALA A 335 14.90 -18.76 -7.61
C ALA A 335 16.25 -18.54 -8.30
N ALA A 336 17.17 -17.89 -7.59
CA ALA A 336 18.57 -17.80 -8.00
C ALA A 336 19.34 -19.04 -7.52
N ALA A 337 20.19 -19.59 -8.38
CA ALA A 337 21.00 -20.78 -8.12
C ALA A 337 22.50 -20.50 -8.31
N ALA A 338 23.32 -21.55 -8.20
CA ALA A 338 24.77 -21.45 -8.36
C ALA A 338 25.15 -20.81 -9.71
N GLN A 339 26.30 -20.13 -9.74
CA GLN A 339 26.90 -19.52 -10.94
C GLN A 339 26.01 -18.50 -11.66
N GLY A 340 25.11 -17.81 -10.93
CA GLY A 340 24.23 -16.80 -11.51
C GLY A 340 23.09 -17.35 -12.37
N LEU A 341 22.82 -18.65 -12.26
CA LEU A 341 21.69 -19.28 -12.94
C LEU A 341 20.36 -18.88 -12.26
N THR A 342 19.35 -18.68 -13.10
CA THR A 342 17.98 -18.39 -12.66
C THR A 342 17.08 -19.56 -13.03
N ILE A 343 16.37 -20.09 -12.05
CA ILE A 343 15.40 -21.19 -12.22
C ILE A 343 14.00 -20.59 -12.20
N VAL A 344 13.17 -20.99 -13.13
CA VAL A 344 11.75 -20.58 -13.20
C VAL A 344 10.89 -21.84 -13.21
N ALA A 345 10.03 -21.99 -12.23
CA ALA A 345 8.97 -22.99 -12.25
C ALA A 345 7.78 -22.47 -13.05
N LEU A 346 7.37 -23.21 -14.06
CA LEU A 346 6.23 -22.95 -14.93
C LEU A 346 5.07 -23.90 -14.59
N ASN A 347 3.92 -23.74 -15.21
CA ASN A 347 2.76 -24.62 -14.97
C ASN A 347 3.05 -26.11 -15.21
N ASP A 348 3.93 -26.44 -16.16
CA ASP A 348 4.16 -27.78 -16.72
C ASP A 348 5.64 -28.16 -16.82
N SER A 349 6.55 -27.29 -16.41
CA SER A 349 7.96 -27.47 -16.61
C SER A 349 8.81 -26.62 -15.65
N ILE A 350 10.10 -26.93 -15.57
CA ILE A 350 11.11 -26.15 -14.86
C ILE A 350 12.13 -25.66 -15.88
N ALA A 351 12.29 -24.36 -16.04
CA ALA A 351 13.21 -23.74 -16.99
C ALA A 351 14.43 -23.17 -16.25
N VAL A 352 15.61 -23.32 -16.86
CA VAL A 352 16.89 -22.80 -16.35
C VAL A 352 17.42 -21.77 -17.32
N TYR A 353 17.75 -20.59 -16.81
CA TYR A 353 18.28 -19.46 -17.56
C TYR A 353 19.68 -19.09 -17.12
N ALA A 354 20.53 -18.70 -18.07
CA ALA A 354 21.82 -18.06 -17.82
C ALA A 354 21.88 -16.73 -18.56
N ALA A 355 22.23 -15.64 -17.89
CA ALA A 355 22.31 -14.31 -18.49
C ALA A 355 21.14 -14.02 -19.44
N ASN A 356 19.92 -14.31 -18.99
CA ASN A 356 18.67 -14.12 -19.73
C ASN A 356 18.45 -15.02 -20.97
N LYS A 357 19.25 -16.08 -21.14
CA LYS A 357 19.05 -17.09 -22.19
C LYS A 357 18.60 -18.42 -21.59
N LEU A 358 17.60 -19.03 -22.22
CA LEU A 358 17.18 -20.39 -21.83
C LEU A 358 18.31 -21.39 -22.12
N LEU A 359 18.75 -22.10 -21.08
CA LEU A 359 19.72 -23.20 -21.18
C LEU A 359 19.03 -24.54 -21.33
N SER A 360 18.05 -24.81 -20.49
CA SER A 360 17.32 -26.08 -20.48
C SER A 360 15.89 -25.89 -19.97
N GLN A 361 15.03 -26.82 -20.35
CA GLN A 361 13.66 -26.92 -19.84
C GLN A 361 13.33 -28.39 -19.57
N LEU A 362 12.93 -28.69 -18.33
CA LEU A 362 12.54 -30.02 -17.90
C LEU A 362 11.00 -30.07 -17.78
N PRO A 363 10.29 -30.81 -18.64
CA PRO A 363 8.87 -31.09 -18.44
C PRO A 363 8.63 -31.87 -17.15
N VAL A 364 7.54 -31.57 -16.44
CA VAL A 364 7.13 -32.28 -15.22
C VAL A 364 5.68 -32.75 -15.33
N ASP A 365 5.34 -33.84 -14.64
CA ASP A 365 4.02 -34.45 -14.62
C ASP A 365 3.12 -33.96 -13.46
N PHE A 366 3.58 -32.92 -12.76
CA PHE A 366 2.86 -32.28 -11.67
C PHE A 366 2.78 -30.77 -11.88
N THR A 367 1.85 -30.10 -11.20
CA THR A 367 1.76 -28.63 -11.24
C THR A 367 2.62 -28.02 -10.12
N PRO A 368 3.70 -27.29 -10.46
CA PRO A 368 4.50 -26.55 -9.49
C PRO A 368 3.66 -25.46 -8.78
N GLY A 369 3.85 -25.33 -7.47
CA GLY A 369 3.18 -24.34 -6.62
C GLY A 369 4.16 -23.42 -5.88
N ALA A 370 5.42 -23.86 -5.71
CA ALA A 370 6.48 -23.09 -5.06
C ALA A 370 7.85 -23.55 -5.55
N LEU A 371 8.83 -22.66 -5.52
CA LEU A 371 10.21 -22.93 -5.93
C LEU A 371 11.19 -22.31 -4.92
N ALA A 372 12.23 -23.06 -4.57
CA ALA A 372 13.39 -22.55 -3.85
C ALA A 372 14.67 -23.20 -4.38
N ALA A 373 15.77 -22.47 -4.30
CA ALA A 373 17.09 -22.97 -4.67
C ALA A 373 18.12 -22.61 -3.62
N HIS A 374 19.08 -23.48 -3.40
CA HIS A 374 20.30 -23.19 -2.65
C HIS A 374 21.49 -23.90 -3.33
N SER A 375 22.44 -23.11 -3.84
CA SER A 375 23.57 -23.61 -4.63
C SER A 375 23.07 -24.43 -5.83
N THR A 376 23.37 -25.73 -5.87
CA THR A 376 22.95 -26.67 -6.92
C THR A 376 21.70 -27.48 -6.54
N THR A 377 21.17 -27.32 -5.34
CA THR A 377 19.96 -28.02 -4.88
C THR A 377 18.72 -27.18 -5.18
N ILE A 378 17.78 -27.75 -5.93
CA ILE A 378 16.53 -27.12 -6.32
C ILE A 378 15.36 -27.88 -5.70
N ALA A 379 14.48 -27.20 -4.99
CA ALA A 379 13.26 -27.76 -4.42
C ALA A 379 12.03 -27.18 -5.10
N VAL A 380 11.13 -28.03 -5.60
CA VAL A 380 9.89 -27.67 -6.25
C VAL A 380 8.73 -28.24 -5.47
N GLY A 381 7.89 -27.39 -4.92
CA GLY A 381 6.65 -27.78 -4.24
C GLY A 381 5.55 -28.01 -5.26
N ALA A 382 4.82 -29.11 -5.09
CA ALA A 382 3.81 -29.55 -6.04
C ALA A 382 2.38 -29.49 -5.48
N ALA A 383 1.41 -29.36 -6.36
CA ALA A 383 -0.01 -29.36 -6.02
C ALA A 383 -0.48 -30.74 -5.51
N ASN A 384 0.26 -31.81 -5.80
CA ASN A 384 0.01 -33.18 -5.33
C ASN A 384 0.57 -33.46 -3.92
N ASN A 385 0.84 -32.40 -3.12
CA ASN A 385 1.33 -32.46 -1.74
C ASN A 385 2.79 -32.92 -1.57
N THR A 386 3.57 -32.99 -2.64
CA THR A 386 4.97 -33.44 -2.57
C THR A 386 5.96 -32.27 -2.74
N VAL A 387 7.19 -32.45 -2.27
CA VAL A 387 8.32 -31.62 -2.64
C VAL A 387 9.29 -32.46 -3.45
N GLN A 388 9.55 -32.04 -4.68
CA GLN A 388 10.51 -32.69 -5.58
C GLN A 388 11.87 -32.00 -5.46
N ILE A 389 12.91 -32.77 -5.22
CA ILE A 389 14.28 -32.27 -5.09
C ILE A 389 15.08 -32.66 -6.33
N TYR A 390 15.77 -31.69 -6.89
CA TYR A 390 16.62 -31.83 -8.07
C TYR A 390 18.05 -31.38 -7.75
N THR A 391 19.00 -31.99 -8.43
CA THR A 391 20.38 -31.48 -8.50
C THR A 391 20.58 -30.79 -9.85
N LEU A 392 21.03 -29.53 -9.80
CA LEU A 392 21.37 -28.72 -10.96
C LEU A 392 22.82 -28.99 -11.36
N THR A 393 23.07 -29.27 -12.67
CA THR A 393 24.40 -29.27 -13.26
C THR A 393 24.65 -27.91 -13.90
N PRO A 394 25.44 -27.00 -13.28
CA PRO A 394 25.51 -25.60 -13.73
C PRO A 394 26.02 -25.41 -15.16
N SER A 395 26.94 -26.28 -15.63
CA SER A 395 27.54 -26.18 -16.97
C SER A 395 26.55 -26.41 -18.12
N SER A 396 25.53 -27.25 -17.92
CA SER A 396 24.51 -27.60 -18.91
C SER A 396 23.14 -27.04 -18.58
N GLY A 397 22.92 -26.57 -17.35
CA GLY A 397 21.60 -26.21 -16.84
C GLY A 397 20.67 -27.41 -16.61
N SER A 398 21.17 -28.67 -16.74
CA SER A 398 20.34 -29.86 -16.59
C SER A 398 19.95 -30.10 -15.13
N LEU A 399 18.68 -30.51 -14.93
CA LEU A 399 18.11 -30.87 -13.63
C LEU A 399 17.91 -32.39 -13.56
N SER A 400 18.50 -33.01 -12.53
CA SER A 400 18.35 -34.45 -12.26
C SER A 400 17.54 -34.65 -10.97
N PRO A 401 16.44 -35.43 -10.99
CA PRO A 401 15.65 -35.70 -9.80
C PRO A 401 16.45 -36.54 -8.83
N THR A 402 16.42 -36.19 -7.54
CA THR A 402 17.17 -36.89 -6.49
C THR A 402 16.30 -37.44 -5.39
N GLN A 403 15.27 -36.74 -4.98
CA GLN A 403 14.43 -37.12 -3.85
C GLN A 403 12.99 -36.57 -4.01
N THR A 404 12.01 -37.33 -3.52
CA THR A 404 10.63 -36.89 -3.37
C THR A 404 10.23 -36.94 -1.88
N LEU A 405 9.76 -35.80 -1.34
CA LEU A 405 9.31 -35.71 0.04
C LEU A 405 7.77 -35.74 0.06
N THR A 406 7.18 -36.67 0.82
CA THR A 406 5.73 -36.94 0.82
C THR A 406 5.06 -36.66 2.17
N THR A 407 5.73 -35.97 3.08
CA THR A 407 5.24 -35.74 4.45
C THR A 407 4.07 -34.76 4.53
N SER A 408 3.88 -33.90 3.51
CA SER A 408 2.80 -32.92 3.51
C SER A 408 1.46 -33.59 3.19
N THR A 409 0.41 -33.14 3.88
CA THR A 409 -0.98 -33.58 3.66
C THR A 409 -1.78 -32.63 2.77
N ALA A 410 -1.18 -31.53 2.31
CA ALA A 410 -1.81 -30.53 1.47
C ALA A 410 -0.81 -29.94 0.48
N ALA A 411 -1.29 -29.32 -0.60
CA ALA A 411 -0.49 -28.74 -1.65
C ALA A 411 0.58 -27.77 -1.12
N ILE A 412 1.80 -27.88 -1.61
CA ILE A 412 2.92 -27.00 -1.20
C ILE A 412 2.76 -25.64 -1.87
N SER A 413 2.79 -24.59 -1.06
CA SER A 413 2.55 -23.21 -1.51
C SER A 413 3.69 -22.24 -1.20
N ALA A 414 4.64 -22.62 -0.35
CA ALA A 414 5.83 -21.84 -0.04
C ALA A 414 7.02 -22.74 0.28
N LEU A 415 8.19 -22.40 -0.24
CA LEU A 415 9.46 -23.09 0.02
C LEU A 415 10.55 -22.08 0.32
N SER A 416 11.42 -22.39 1.27
CA SER A 416 12.59 -21.55 1.55
C SER A 416 13.71 -22.38 2.18
N PHE A 417 14.92 -22.32 1.60
CA PHE A 417 16.12 -22.85 2.24
C PHE A 417 16.64 -21.89 3.32
N SER A 418 17.20 -22.45 4.37
CA SER A 418 18.03 -21.67 5.30
C SER A 418 19.27 -21.11 4.59
N PRO A 419 19.89 -20.01 5.05
CA PRO A 419 21.05 -19.40 4.40
C PRO A 419 22.24 -20.34 4.23
N SER A 420 22.43 -21.27 5.18
CA SER A 420 23.48 -22.33 5.10
C SER A 420 23.11 -23.49 4.16
N GLY A 421 21.86 -23.55 3.68
CA GLY A 421 21.35 -24.71 2.96
C GLY A 421 21.06 -25.94 3.82
N ALA A 422 21.29 -25.91 5.14
CA ALA A 422 21.13 -27.05 6.02
C ALA A 422 19.67 -27.46 6.26
N HIS A 423 18.74 -26.57 6.04
CA HIS A 423 17.29 -26.81 6.24
C HIS A 423 16.47 -26.30 5.07
N LEU A 424 15.37 -27.00 4.77
CA LEU A 424 14.31 -26.58 3.85
C LEU A 424 12.99 -26.47 4.61
N ALA A 425 12.37 -25.31 4.64
CA ALA A 425 11.02 -25.12 5.16
C ALA A 425 10.01 -25.19 4.02
N ALA A 426 8.97 -26.02 4.18
CA ALA A 426 7.91 -26.24 3.23
C ALA A 426 6.55 -25.92 3.88
N GLY A 427 5.92 -24.82 3.45
CA GLY A 427 4.59 -24.40 3.86
C GLY A 427 3.53 -24.89 2.89
N ASN A 428 2.37 -25.27 3.40
CA ASN A 428 1.30 -25.81 2.59
C ASN A 428 0.00 -25.01 2.63
N SER A 429 -0.97 -25.44 1.83
CA SER A 429 -2.27 -24.75 1.68
C SER A 429 -3.19 -24.90 2.90
N SER A 430 -2.89 -25.77 3.85
CA SER A 430 -3.63 -25.93 5.11
C SER A 430 -3.03 -25.14 6.30
N GLY A 431 -1.90 -24.43 6.09
CA GLY A 431 -1.28 -23.62 7.13
C GLY A 431 -0.17 -24.32 7.92
N LYS A 432 0.16 -25.57 7.58
CA LYS A 432 1.27 -26.30 8.22
C LYS A 432 2.60 -26.04 7.51
N ILE A 433 3.67 -25.90 8.29
CA ILE A 433 5.04 -25.80 7.79
C ILE A 433 5.83 -26.99 8.32
N VAL A 434 6.49 -27.73 7.43
CA VAL A 434 7.41 -28.82 7.76
C VAL A 434 8.82 -28.38 7.41
N VAL A 435 9.76 -28.60 8.31
CA VAL A 435 11.19 -28.30 8.08
C VAL A 435 11.93 -29.61 7.92
N TYR A 436 12.73 -29.72 6.87
CA TYR A 436 13.57 -30.88 6.56
C TYR A 436 15.05 -30.52 6.76
N ALA A 437 15.83 -31.47 7.28
CA ALA A 437 17.28 -31.42 7.27
C ALA A 437 17.77 -31.86 5.90
N THR A 438 18.52 -31.04 5.18
CA THR A 438 18.91 -31.32 3.78
C THR A 438 19.99 -32.41 3.66
N SER A 439 20.71 -32.73 4.74
CA SER A 439 21.73 -33.77 4.76
C SER A 439 21.20 -35.18 4.48
N ASN A 440 19.96 -35.46 4.87
CA ASN A 440 19.32 -36.78 4.72
C ASN A 440 17.82 -36.68 4.40
N TRP A 441 17.30 -35.50 4.22
CA TRP A 441 15.89 -35.17 3.96
C TRP A 441 14.90 -35.67 5.03
N SER A 442 15.40 -35.91 6.26
CA SER A 442 14.52 -36.21 7.40
C SER A 442 13.80 -34.96 7.90
N VAL A 443 12.65 -35.17 8.56
CA VAL A 443 11.90 -34.10 9.20
C VAL A 443 12.64 -33.61 10.44
N ALA A 444 13.12 -32.35 10.40
CA ALA A 444 13.74 -31.68 11.54
C ALA A 444 12.66 -31.19 12.53
N THR A 445 11.55 -30.66 12.02
CA THR A 445 10.35 -30.32 12.80
C THR A 445 9.12 -30.24 11.92
N ASP A 446 7.97 -30.65 12.46
CA ASP A 446 6.64 -30.50 11.86
C ASP A 446 5.67 -29.74 12.79
N ARG A 447 6.23 -29.06 13.82
CA ARG A 447 5.48 -28.38 14.88
C ARG A 447 5.07 -26.94 14.53
N TRP A 448 5.45 -26.44 13.35
CA TRP A 448 5.08 -25.10 12.90
C TRP A 448 3.70 -25.13 12.23
N SER A 449 2.63 -25.10 13.04
CA SER A 449 1.24 -25.30 12.61
C SER A 449 0.27 -24.30 13.27
N ALA A 450 0.52 -22.99 13.11
CA ALA A 450 -0.32 -21.97 13.70
C ALA A 450 -1.06 -21.09 12.67
N HIS A 451 -0.69 -21.16 11.39
CA HIS A 451 -1.52 -20.59 10.35
C HIS A 451 -2.81 -21.39 10.19
N THR A 452 -3.93 -20.68 9.98
CA THR A 452 -5.26 -21.27 9.78
C THR A 452 -5.67 -21.28 8.30
N ALA A 453 -4.81 -20.76 7.42
CA ALA A 453 -4.98 -20.76 5.96
C ALA A 453 -3.63 -20.94 5.26
N ARG A 454 -3.65 -20.96 3.93
CA ARG A 454 -2.47 -21.17 3.08
C ARG A 454 -1.28 -20.31 3.51
N VAL A 455 -0.12 -20.93 3.68
CA VAL A 455 1.17 -20.24 3.84
C VAL A 455 1.62 -19.73 2.48
N LEU A 456 1.89 -18.43 2.36
CA LEU A 456 2.23 -17.80 1.08
C LEU A 456 3.72 -17.49 0.95
N SER A 457 4.40 -17.24 2.06
CA SER A 457 5.82 -16.87 2.05
C SER A 457 6.51 -17.35 3.32
N ILE A 458 7.77 -17.76 3.19
CA ILE A 458 8.66 -18.15 4.30
C ILE A 458 10.03 -17.51 4.03
N ALA A 459 10.64 -16.93 5.07
CA ALA A 459 11.98 -16.38 5.01
C ALA A 459 12.76 -16.70 6.28
N TRP A 460 14.03 -17.09 6.14
CA TRP A 460 14.94 -17.38 7.25
C TRP A 460 15.75 -16.14 7.65
N ASN A 461 16.09 -16.04 8.92
CA ASN A 461 17.09 -15.07 9.38
C ASN A 461 18.49 -15.48 8.89
N SER A 462 19.44 -14.56 8.93
CA SER A 462 20.81 -14.77 8.46
C SER A 462 21.54 -15.96 9.13
N GLU A 463 21.18 -16.26 10.37
CA GLU A 463 21.78 -17.36 11.15
C GLU A 463 21.12 -18.73 10.88
N GLY A 464 19.97 -18.77 10.21
CA GLY A 464 19.19 -19.99 9.98
C GLY A 464 18.55 -20.58 11.23
N THR A 465 18.47 -19.81 12.32
CA THR A 465 17.90 -20.24 13.62
C THR A 465 16.42 -19.97 13.73
N HIS A 466 15.92 -18.98 12.99
CA HIS A 466 14.52 -18.54 13.00
C HIS A 466 14.00 -18.36 11.58
N ALA A 467 12.70 -18.59 11.40
CA ALA A 467 12.03 -18.32 10.15
C ALA A 467 10.77 -17.47 10.39
N ALA A 468 10.52 -16.51 9.51
CA ALA A 468 9.26 -15.77 9.43
C ALA A 468 8.34 -16.42 8.38
N SER A 469 7.03 -16.42 8.61
CA SER A 469 6.05 -16.87 7.63
C SER A 469 4.84 -15.95 7.57
N GLY A 470 4.25 -15.80 6.37
CA GLY A 470 3.03 -15.08 6.11
C GLY A 470 2.00 -15.98 5.45
N GLY A 471 0.73 -15.75 5.73
CA GLY A 471 -0.35 -16.56 5.19
C GLY A 471 -1.62 -15.77 4.85
N LEU A 472 -2.56 -16.43 4.18
CA LEU A 472 -3.89 -15.89 3.87
C LEU A 472 -4.73 -15.61 5.13
N ASP A 473 -4.34 -16.16 6.28
CA ASP A 473 -4.95 -15.86 7.58
C ASP A 473 -4.57 -14.49 8.15
N THR A 474 -3.96 -13.62 7.33
CA THR A 474 -3.57 -12.23 7.64
C THR A 474 -2.44 -12.08 8.68
N ASN A 475 -1.89 -13.18 9.17
CA ASN A 475 -0.92 -13.17 10.25
C ASN A 475 0.52 -13.31 9.73
N VAL A 476 1.45 -12.71 10.48
CA VAL A 476 2.88 -13.03 10.40
C VAL A 476 3.26 -13.82 11.64
N HIS A 477 3.92 -14.96 11.46
CA HIS A 477 4.52 -15.73 12.54
C HIS A 477 6.04 -15.75 12.40
N VAL A 478 6.74 -15.71 13.53
CA VAL A 478 8.18 -15.98 13.60
C VAL A 478 8.39 -17.22 14.47
N TRP A 479 9.11 -18.18 13.95
CA TRP A 479 9.32 -19.51 14.50
C TRP A 479 10.78 -19.69 14.93
N SER A 480 11.01 -20.47 15.97
CA SER A 480 12.35 -20.89 16.39
C SER A 480 12.61 -22.34 15.97
N LEU A 481 13.75 -22.60 15.33
CA LEU A 481 14.17 -23.95 14.96
C LEU A 481 14.66 -24.73 16.19
N THR A 482 15.34 -24.06 17.11
CA THR A 482 15.87 -24.67 18.35
C THR A 482 14.79 -24.94 19.38
N LYS A 483 13.70 -24.14 19.37
CA LYS A 483 12.53 -24.30 20.25
C LYS A 483 11.25 -24.36 19.38
N PRO A 484 10.98 -25.47 18.67
CA PRO A 484 9.93 -25.52 17.64
C PRO A 484 8.50 -25.24 18.13
N GLY A 485 8.25 -25.29 19.44
CA GLY A 485 6.99 -24.89 20.05
C GLY A 485 6.86 -23.39 20.33
N ALA A 486 7.97 -22.65 20.29
CA ALA A 486 7.99 -21.21 20.52
C ALA A 486 7.72 -20.45 19.22
N ARG A 487 6.86 -19.44 19.30
CA ARG A 487 6.56 -18.53 18.19
C ARG A 487 6.16 -17.14 18.68
N VAL A 488 6.41 -16.15 17.85
CA VAL A 488 5.86 -14.80 17.99
C VAL A 488 4.85 -14.57 16.87
N LYS A 489 3.75 -13.87 17.16
CA LYS A 489 2.67 -13.60 16.20
C LYS A 489 2.41 -12.11 16.09
N ALA A 490 2.40 -11.57 14.88
CA ALA A 490 1.73 -10.31 14.55
C ALA A 490 0.35 -10.66 13.95
N ALA A 491 -0.70 -10.44 14.73
CA ALA A 491 -2.07 -10.72 14.29
C ALA A 491 -2.57 -9.62 13.37
N ASN A 492 -3.36 -9.99 12.34
CA ASN A 492 -3.93 -9.04 11.37
C ASN A 492 -2.85 -8.09 10.80
N ALA A 493 -1.69 -8.64 10.49
CA ALA A 493 -0.56 -7.88 9.97
C ALA A 493 -0.92 -7.14 8.69
N HIS A 494 -1.69 -7.78 7.80
CA HIS A 494 -2.20 -7.17 6.57
C HIS A 494 -3.65 -7.58 6.35
N LYS A 495 -4.44 -6.68 5.77
CA LYS A 495 -5.77 -7.00 5.26
C LYS A 495 -5.64 -7.91 4.03
N ASP A 496 -6.57 -8.86 3.87
CA ASP A 496 -6.67 -9.78 2.73
C ASP A 496 -5.45 -10.70 2.51
N GLY A 497 -4.60 -10.91 3.56
CA GLY A 497 -3.49 -11.85 3.55
C GLY A 497 -2.10 -11.22 3.51
N VAL A 498 -1.11 -12.00 3.96
CA VAL A 498 0.32 -11.68 3.93
C VAL A 498 0.95 -12.44 2.77
N TYR A 499 1.30 -11.75 1.71
CA TYR A 499 1.83 -12.37 0.48
C TYR A 499 3.35 -12.52 0.48
N GLY A 500 4.06 -11.65 1.18
CA GLY A 500 5.52 -11.70 1.28
C GLY A 500 6.01 -11.44 2.68
N VAL A 501 7.08 -12.17 3.09
CA VAL A 501 7.87 -11.89 4.29
C VAL A 501 9.34 -11.94 3.95
N ALA A 502 10.15 -11.12 4.62
CA ALA A 502 11.61 -11.12 4.48
C ALA A 502 12.26 -10.65 5.78
N TRP A 503 13.42 -11.19 6.13
CA TRP A 503 14.27 -10.64 7.17
C TRP A 503 15.08 -9.47 6.61
N VAL A 504 15.11 -8.37 7.35
CA VAL A 504 15.80 -7.14 6.95
C VAL A 504 17.12 -6.98 7.68
N ASP A 505 17.12 -7.36 8.95
CA ASP A 505 18.29 -7.46 9.81
C ASP A 505 18.05 -8.54 10.87
N GLY A 506 19.01 -8.75 11.79
CA GLY A 506 18.92 -9.78 12.82
C GLY A 506 17.73 -9.68 13.79
N GLY A 507 16.99 -8.58 13.78
CA GLY A 507 15.87 -8.33 14.69
C GLY A 507 14.60 -7.79 14.01
N LYS A 508 14.57 -7.65 12.67
CA LYS A 508 13.43 -7.09 11.97
C LYS A 508 12.94 -7.94 10.81
N VAL A 509 11.63 -8.04 10.68
CA VAL A 509 10.95 -8.74 9.57
C VAL A 509 10.12 -7.72 8.79
N ALA A 510 10.27 -7.69 7.48
CA ALA A 510 9.38 -6.99 6.58
C ALA A 510 8.24 -7.90 6.13
N SER A 511 7.06 -7.34 5.91
CA SER A 511 5.93 -8.05 5.33
C SER A 511 5.15 -7.17 4.35
N THR A 512 4.49 -7.82 3.40
CA THR A 512 3.63 -7.19 2.39
C THR A 512 2.31 -7.94 2.26
N GLY A 513 1.26 -7.25 1.83
CA GLY A 513 -0.04 -7.90 1.74
C GLY A 513 -1.08 -7.19 0.88
N GLY A 514 -2.33 -7.65 1.01
CA GLY A 514 -3.47 -7.20 0.23
C GLY A 514 -3.84 -5.73 0.43
N ASP A 515 -3.40 -5.12 1.52
CA ASP A 515 -3.62 -3.70 1.86
C ASP A 515 -2.65 -2.73 1.17
N ALA A 516 -1.89 -3.19 0.18
CA ALA A 516 -0.89 -2.42 -0.57
C ALA A 516 0.24 -1.83 0.30
N ALA A 517 0.38 -2.29 1.53
CA ALA A 517 1.37 -1.78 2.48
C ALA A 517 2.63 -2.66 2.55
N VAL A 518 3.76 -2.01 2.84
CA VAL A 518 5.01 -2.64 3.28
C VAL A 518 5.18 -2.28 4.75
N LYS A 519 5.30 -3.27 5.63
CA LYS A 519 5.42 -3.08 7.08
C LYS A 519 6.70 -3.73 7.59
N VAL A 520 7.38 -3.06 8.52
CA VAL A 520 8.60 -3.57 9.17
C VAL A 520 8.32 -3.75 10.66
N TRP A 521 8.57 -4.95 11.17
CA TRP A 521 8.27 -5.39 12.53
C TRP A 521 9.56 -5.63 13.31
N GLY A 522 9.68 -5.05 14.49
CA GLY A 522 10.72 -5.43 15.43
C GLY A 522 10.35 -6.72 16.15
N VAL A 523 11.18 -7.75 16.03
CA VAL A 523 10.96 -9.06 16.67
C VAL A 523 11.58 -9.05 18.06
N LYS A 524 10.76 -9.30 19.10
CA LYS A 524 11.19 -9.40 20.50
C LYS A 524 10.74 -10.74 21.08
N GLY A 525 11.51 -11.29 22.04
CA GLY A 525 11.09 -12.45 22.85
C GLY A 525 11.34 -13.83 22.24
N LEU A 526 12.26 -13.97 21.31
CA LEU A 526 12.70 -15.23 20.73
C LEU A 526 14.05 -15.72 21.31
N GLN A 527 14.27 -15.58 22.62
CA GLN A 527 15.43 -16.16 23.30
C GLN A 527 15.23 -17.63 23.65
#